data_cdb5c7ef5321284cb60281be40ad373c
#
_entry.id   cdb5c7ef5321284cb60281be40ad373c
#
_cell.length_a   1.000
_cell.length_b   1.000
_cell.length_c   1.000
_cell.angle_alpha   90.00
_cell.angle_beta   90.00
_cell.angle_gamma   90.00
#
_symmetry.space_group_name_H-M   'P 1'
#
loop_
_entity.id
_entity.type
_entity.pdbx_description
1 polymer ?
#
loop_
_entity_poly.entity_id
_entity_poly.type
_entity_poly.pdbx_seq_one_letter_code
_entity_poly.pdbx_strand_id
1 'polypeptide(L)'
;MMTNKIENLKNYLNNIPNIEVIDNHSDVKRLSRDFYNYSPVLQKKLDSCLADVVVRPKNIESLLAVSKICWDLSIPLTTRGGGTGNYGQAVPLAKGVILQMNYFNKLEKYYPDSGFVKVQSGCLMGDLNKELGKYGRELRLFPSTWKTASIGGFIAGGSGGIGSIKWGFLRDPGNLIGLEAVNVNLNPKLMKLNAEESEPLNHAYGTNGIITSLIISTDVKQDWYSIVIDCEDFQNAINIIKLCTSAAIELKLGAILEDEIVDKMPSWFKRKNLCHKLLIQSNLGGVKTIEMICKKNKLNLENLGREDELDHGISDLVWNHTTLQMRAKDKNWTYLQMLLPLNEEFKLIKSLRDKYGKELLWHLEAVSQQGIPRLAALPLLKWNDEKQLNEIIEDCRSLGAIIFNPHVLTVEGGGLGVTDADQVKAKQNYDPKGLLNPGKLAGWAEKEKFID
;
A
#
# COMPACT_ATOMS: atom_id res chain seq x y z
N MET A 1 -22.99 -25.57 16.59
CA MET A 1 -22.20 -24.76 17.57
C MET A 1 -21.84 -23.35 17.06
N MET A 2 -21.35 -23.15 15.83
CA MET A 2 -20.98 -21.83 15.32
C MET A 2 -22.17 -20.87 15.18
N THR A 3 -23.31 -21.32 14.68
CA THR A 3 -24.52 -20.48 14.49
C THR A 3 -24.98 -19.83 15.80
N ASN A 4 -24.93 -20.55 16.90
CA ASN A 4 -25.29 -20.05 18.22
C ASN A 4 -24.31 -19.00 18.76
N LYS A 5 -23.01 -19.08 18.38
CA LYS A 5 -22.00 -18.07 18.79
C LYS A 5 -22.21 -16.73 18.08
N ILE A 6 -22.56 -16.76 16.78
CA ILE A 6 -22.77 -15.55 16.00
C ILE A 6 -24.06 -14.84 16.42
N GLU A 7 -25.11 -15.59 16.73
CA GLU A 7 -26.34 -15.05 17.28
C GLU A 7 -26.13 -14.38 18.65
N ASN A 8 -25.38 -15.03 19.53
CA ASN A 8 -24.95 -14.45 20.80
C ASN A 8 -24.11 -13.18 20.59
N LEU A 9 -23.13 -13.21 19.64
CA LEU A 9 -22.34 -12.03 19.30
C LEU A 9 -23.24 -10.86 18.89
N LYS A 10 -24.20 -11.05 17.97
CA LYS A 10 -25.11 -10.01 17.52
C LYS A 10 -25.92 -9.43 18.67
N ASN A 11 -26.41 -10.28 19.57
CA ASN A 11 -27.15 -9.84 20.76
C ASN A 11 -26.28 -8.97 21.67
N TYR A 12 -25.01 -9.34 21.91
CA TYR A 12 -24.08 -8.53 22.70
C TYR A 12 -23.76 -7.21 22.00
N LEU A 13 -23.47 -7.23 20.69
CA LEU A 13 -23.16 -6.04 19.89
C LEU A 13 -24.28 -5.00 19.94
N ASN A 14 -25.54 -5.45 19.84
CA ASN A 14 -26.70 -4.54 19.88
C ASN A 14 -26.86 -3.81 21.23
N ASN A 15 -26.20 -4.28 22.28
CA ASN A 15 -26.20 -3.65 23.60
C ASN A 15 -25.01 -2.73 23.86
N ILE A 16 -24.01 -2.68 22.94
CA ILE A 16 -22.88 -1.77 23.07
C ILE A 16 -23.27 -0.38 22.55
N PRO A 17 -23.16 0.69 23.38
CA PRO A 17 -23.40 2.04 22.91
C PRO A 17 -22.31 2.49 21.91
N ASN A 18 -22.66 3.45 21.04
CA ASN A 18 -21.71 4.05 20.11
C ASN A 18 -21.05 3.07 19.13
N ILE A 19 -21.81 2.10 18.64
CA ILE A 19 -21.42 1.25 17.50
C ILE A 19 -22.50 1.30 16.44
N GLU A 20 -22.11 0.95 15.21
CA GLU A 20 -23.00 0.62 14.12
C GLU A 20 -22.77 -0.83 13.73
N VAL A 21 -23.83 -1.64 13.66
CA VAL A 21 -23.78 -3.05 13.28
C VAL A 21 -24.45 -3.22 11.93
N ILE A 22 -23.74 -3.86 10.99
CA ILE A 22 -24.21 -4.12 9.62
C ILE A 22 -24.19 -5.62 9.40
N ASP A 23 -25.33 -6.23 9.17
CA ASP A 23 -25.47 -7.66 8.97
C ASP A 23 -26.28 -8.03 7.70
N ASN A 24 -26.70 -7.06 6.90
CA ASN A 24 -27.28 -7.35 5.62
C ASN A 24 -26.23 -7.92 4.65
N HIS A 25 -26.62 -8.97 3.94
CA HIS A 25 -25.70 -9.77 3.11
C HIS A 25 -24.95 -8.95 2.05
N SER A 26 -25.59 -7.97 1.41
CA SER A 26 -24.99 -7.18 0.33
C SER A 26 -23.83 -6.32 0.82
N ASP A 27 -24.01 -5.64 1.95
CA ASP A 27 -22.97 -4.79 2.54
C ASP A 27 -21.85 -5.62 3.17
N VAL A 28 -22.18 -6.69 3.88
CA VAL A 28 -21.17 -7.62 4.43
C VAL A 28 -20.31 -8.19 3.29
N LYS A 29 -20.93 -8.63 2.19
CA LYS A 29 -20.19 -9.13 1.01
C LYS A 29 -19.28 -8.07 0.40
N ARG A 30 -19.77 -6.84 0.21
CA ARG A 30 -18.97 -5.72 -0.33
C ARG A 30 -17.81 -5.35 0.60
N LEU A 31 -18.06 -5.30 1.91
CA LEU A 31 -17.06 -4.91 2.91
C LEU A 31 -16.07 -6.04 3.25
N SER A 32 -16.37 -7.30 2.89
CA SER A 32 -15.45 -8.43 3.00
C SER A 32 -14.40 -8.49 1.89
N ARG A 33 -14.38 -7.53 0.97
CA ARG A 33 -13.49 -7.53 -0.20
C ARG A 33 -12.58 -6.32 -0.20
N ASP A 34 -11.36 -6.50 -0.71
CA ASP A 34 -10.46 -5.45 -1.17
C ASP A 34 -10.18 -5.63 -2.67
N PHE A 35 -9.09 -5.10 -3.20
CA PHE A 35 -8.76 -5.22 -4.64
C PHE A 35 -7.90 -6.45 -4.97
N TYR A 36 -8.00 -7.54 -4.22
CA TYR A 36 -7.27 -8.78 -4.45
C TYR A 36 -7.46 -9.38 -5.85
N ASN A 37 -8.50 -8.96 -6.57
CA ASN A 37 -8.79 -9.41 -7.93
C ASN A 37 -7.74 -8.99 -8.96
N TYR A 38 -6.74 -8.19 -8.59
CA TYR A 38 -5.55 -7.96 -9.42
C TYR A 38 -4.70 -9.23 -9.55
N SER A 39 -4.82 -10.14 -8.59
CA SER A 39 -4.19 -11.46 -8.60
C SER A 39 -5.22 -12.55 -8.89
N PRO A 40 -5.12 -13.25 -10.04
CA PRO A 40 -5.97 -14.41 -10.32
C PRO A 40 -5.81 -15.53 -9.28
N VAL A 41 -4.61 -15.68 -8.70
CA VAL A 41 -4.34 -16.64 -7.60
C VAL A 41 -5.15 -16.29 -6.36
N LEU A 42 -5.11 -15.01 -5.93
CA LEU A 42 -5.85 -14.56 -4.76
C LEU A 42 -7.36 -14.56 -5.01
N GLN A 43 -7.80 -14.19 -6.21
CA GLN A 43 -9.21 -14.21 -6.57
C GLN A 43 -9.80 -15.60 -6.36
N LYS A 44 -9.12 -16.65 -6.85
CA LYS A 44 -9.55 -18.05 -6.67
C LYS A 44 -9.66 -18.44 -5.19
N LYS A 45 -8.77 -17.92 -4.35
CA LYS A 45 -8.72 -18.26 -2.90
C LYS A 45 -9.71 -17.44 -2.06
N LEU A 46 -10.00 -16.20 -2.45
CA LEU A 46 -10.68 -15.22 -1.58
C LEU A 46 -12.14 -14.92 -1.96
N ASP A 47 -12.59 -15.25 -3.17
CA ASP A 47 -13.95 -14.91 -3.63
C ASP A 47 -15.07 -15.45 -2.72
N SER A 48 -14.82 -16.55 -2.00
CA SER A 48 -15.76 -17.15 -1.04
C SER A 48 -15.60 -16.67 0.40
N CYS A 49 -14.55 -15.87 0.70
CA CYS A 49 -14.28 -15.41 2.07
C CYS A 49 -15.18 -14.24 2.43
N LEU A 50 -16.09 -14.44 3.39
CA LEU A 50 -17.05 -13.44 3.86
C LEU A 50 -17.05 -13.42 5.39
N ALA A 51 -17.19 -12.22 5.96
CA ALA A 51 -17.48 -12.07 7.39
C ALA A 51 -18.91 -12.48 7.72
N ASP A 52 -19.19 -12.62 9.02
CA ASP A 52 -20.54 -12.83 9.52
C ASP A 52 -21.26 -11.50 9.80
N VAL A 53 -20.50 -10.46 10.16
CA VAL A 53 -21.03 -9.12 10.50
C VAL A 53 -19.93 -8.06 10.34
N VAL A 54 -20.34 -6.82 10.07
CA VAL A 54 -19.46 -5.64 10.10
C VAL A 54 -19.83 -4.76 11.28
N VAL A 55 -18.83 -4.31 12.02
CA VAL A 55 -18.98 -3.43 13.18
C VAL A 55 -18.16 -2.17 12.97
N ARG A 56 -18.75 -1.01 13.26
CA ARG A 56 -18.13 0.31 13.20
C ARG A 56 -18.18 0.96 14.58
N PRO A 57 -17.13 0.84 15.38
CA PRO A 57 -17.06 1.53 16.68
C PRO A 57 -16.85 3.03 16.46
N LYS A 58 -17.50 3.85 17.29
CA LYS A 58 -17.45 5.32 17.18
C LYS A 58 -16.49 5.97 18.17
N ASN A 59 -16.03 5.22 19.18
CA ASN A 59 -15.06 5.68 20.20
C ASN A 59 -14.24 4.49 20.75
N ILE A 60 -13.26 4.80 21.59
CA ILE A 60 -12.37 3.80 22.18
C ILE A 60 -13.13 2.84 23.09
N GLU A 61 -14.09 3.33 23.88
CA GLU A 61 -14.88 2.53 24.81
C GLU A 61 -15.66 1.43 24.07
N SER A 62 -16.33 1.79 22.98
CA SER A 62 -17.06 0.81 22.14
C SER A 62 -16.10 -0.16 21.44
N LEU A 63 -14.91 0.29 21.01
CA LEU A 63 -13.90 -0.57 20.43
C LEU A 63 -13.37 -1.59 21.42
N LEU A 64 -13.07 -1.16 22.68
CA LEU A 64 -12.65 -2.06 23.75
C LEU A 64 -13.72 -3.10 24.07
N ALA A 65 -15.00 -2.70 24.11
CA ALA A 65 -16.12 -3.62 24.33
C ALA A 65 -16.23 -4.66 23.22
N VAL A 66 -16.11 -4.26 21.95
CA VAL A 66 -16.11 -5.19 20.79
C VAL A 66 -14.92 -6.15 20.87
N SER A 67 -13.72 -5.64 21.18
CA SER A 67 -12.52 -6.47 21.35
C SER A 67 -12.72 -7.53 22.45
N LYS A 68 -13.28 -7.12 23.60
CA LYS A 68 -13.55 -8.00 24.74
C LYS A 68 -14.54 -9.11 24.39
N ILE A 69 -15.65 -8.79 23.76
CA ILE A 69 -16.68 -9.75 23.37
C ILE A 69 -16.11 -10.78 22.36
N CYS A 70 -15.33 -10.31 21.37
CA CYS A 70 -14.69 -11.21 20.42
C CYS A 70 -13.68 -12.13 21.09
N TRP A 71 -12.93 -11.62 22.07
CA TRP A 71 -12.06 -12.45 22.89
C TRP A 71 -12.83 -13.51 23.69
N ASP A 72 -13.90 -13.13 24.39
CA ASP A 72 -14.68 -14.03 25.24
C ASP A 72 -15.34 -15.14 24.44
N LEU A 73 -15.88 -14.80 23.27
CA LEU A 73 -16.54 -15.75 22.36
C LEU A 73 -15.56 -16.49 21.44
N SER A 74 -14.26 -16.11 21.44
CA SER A 74 -13.25 -16.59 20.48
C SER A 74 -13.70 -16.41 19.04
N ILE A 75 -14.11 -15.19 18.67
CA ILE A 75 -14.58 -14.81 17.32
C ILE A 75 -13.48 -14.00 16.62
N PRO A 76 -13.09 -14.40 15.41
CA PRO A 76 -12.10 -13.67 14.62
C PRO A 76 -12.51 -12.23 14.29
N LEU A 77 -11.52 -11.34 14.22
CA LEU A 77 -11.64 -9.93 13.86
C LEU A 77 -10.75 -9.63 12.66
N THR A 78 -11.28 -8.97 11.65
CA THR A 78 -10.48 -8.41 10.56
C THR A 78 -10.65 -6.91 10.52
N THR A 79 -9.58 -6.16 10.74
CA THR A 79 -9.62 -4.69 10.69
C THR A 79 -9.69 -4.19 9.25
N ARG A 80 -10.46 -3.12 9.02
CA ARG A 80 -10.65 -2.50 7.72
C ARG A 80 -10.62 -0.98 7.82
N GLY A 81 -9.76 -0.33 7.02
CA GLY A 81 -9.81 1.09 6.73
C GLY A 81 -10.61 1.37 5.44
N GLY A 82 -10.01 2.01 4.46
CA GLY A 82 -10.60 2.23 3.13
C GLY A 82 -10.82 0.96 2.30
N GLY A 83 -10.11 -0.13 2.61
CA GLY A 83 -10.19 -1.40 1.89
C GLY A 83 -9.61 -1.34 0.47
N THR A 84 -8.62 -0.48 0.27
CA THR A 84 -7.97 -0.24 -1.04
C THR A 84 -6.74 -1.12 -1.27
N GLY A 85 -6.40 -2.00 -0.33
CA GLY A 85 -5.34 -3.01 -0.49
C GLY A 85 -5.67 -4.01 -1.59
N ASN A 86 -4.66 -4.69 -2.12
CA ASN A 86 -4.82 -5.63 -3.22
C ASN A 86 -4.14 -6.99 -2.99
N TYR A 87 -3.73 -7.25 -1.74
CA TYR A 87 -3.17 -8.55 -1.32
C TYR A 87 -4.16 -9.36 -0.46
N GLY A 88 -5.43 -8.95 -0.42
CA GLY A 88 -6.43 -9.57 0.44
C GLY A 88 -6.25 -9.22 1.93
N GLN A 89 -5.53 -8.13 2.26
CA GLN A 89 -5.22 -7.77 3.66
C GLN A 89 -6.48 -7.59 4.51
N ALA A 90 -7.54 -7.00 3.94
CA ALA A 90 -8.80 -6.73 4.63
C ALA A 90 -9.87 -7.81 4.41
N VAL A 91 -9.51 -8.97 3.84
CA VAL A 91 -10.44 -10.08 3.58
C VAL A 91 -10.45 -11.04 4.78
N PRO A 92 -11.63 -11.35 5.37
CA PRO A 92 -11.75 -12.20 6.54
C PRO A 92 -11.66 -13.69 6.17
N LEU A 93 -10.48 -14.30 6.32
CA LEU A 93 -10.25 -15.72 5.99
C LEU A 93 -11.03 -16.67 6.90
N ALA A 94 -11.24 -16.28 8.15
CA ALA A 94 -11.87 -17.11 9.18
C ALA A 94 -13.29 -16.64 9.55
N LYS A 95 -14.00 -15.92 8.63
CA LYS A 95 -15.30 -15.32 8.94
C LYS A 95 -15.23 -14.30 10.09
N GLY A 96 -16.20 -14.30 11.02
CA GLY A 96 -16.20 -13.43 12.19
C GLY A 96 -16.59 -11.98 11.87
N VAL A 97 -15.92 -11.04 12.52
CA VAL A 97 -16.24 -9.61 12.48
C VAL A 97 -15.27 -8.85 11.57
N ILE A 98 -15.80 -8.07 10.63
CA ILE A 98 -15.04 -6.95 10.06
C ILE A 98 -15.22 -5.75 10.97
N LEU A 99 -14.09 -5.23 11.45
CA LEU A 99 -14.02 -4.03 12.25
C LEU A 99 -13.62 -2.84 11.37
N GLN A 100 -14.61 -2.04 10.96
CA GLN A 100 -14.37 -0.91 10.07
C GLN A 100 -14.14 0.38 10.87
N MET A 101 -12.95 1.00 10.68
CA MET A 101 -12.44 2.11 11.50
C MET A 101 -12.82 3.51 10.99
N ASN A 102 -13.83 3.63 10.14
CA ASN A 102 -14.18 4.88 9.45
C ASN A 102 -14.64 6.03 10.35
N TYR A 103 -15.09 5.77 11.57
CA TYR A 103 -15.43 6.81 12.56
C TYR A 103 -14.20 7.38 13.29
N PHE A 104 -13.07 6.71 13.23
CA PHE A 104 -11.78 7.23 13.71
C PHE A 104 -11.12 8.06 12.60
N ASN A 105 -11.66 9.26 12.29
CA ASN A 105 -11.36 10.01 11.07
C ASN A 105 -10.88 11.44 11.29
N LYS A 106 -10.42 11.80 12.49
CA LYS A 106 -10.04 13.17 12.82
C LYS A 106 -8.52 13.36 12.81
N LEU A 107 -8.06 14.53 12.33
CA LEU A 107 -6.77 15.09 12.69
C LEU A 107 -6.87 15.58 14.14
N GLU A 108 -6.18 14.93 15.08
CA GLU A 108 -6.28 15.23 16.50
C GLU A 108 -5.37 16.40 16.92
N LYS A 109 -4.14 16.44 16.37
CA LYS A 109 -3.16 17.45 16.73
C LYS A 109 -2.11 17.66 15.66
N TYR A 110 -1.71 18.89 15.44
CA TYR A 110 -0.53 19.29 14.72
C TYR A 110 0.54 19.79 15.69
N TYR A 111 1.80 19.41 15.48
CA TYR A 111 2.96 19.81 16.27
C TYR A 111 3.86 20.71 15.39
N PRO A 112 3.75 22.07 15.52
CA PRO A 112 4.41 23.00 14.58
C PRO A 112 5.95 22.88 14.62
N ASP A 113 6.54 22.65 15.80
CA ASP A 113 7.99 22.62 15.97
C ASP A 113 8.66 21.43 15.25
N SER A 114 7.94 20.31 15.11
CA SER A 114 8.46 19.08 14.50
C SER A 114 7.85 18.78 13.13
N GLY A 115 6.73 19.39 12.81
CA GLY A 115 5.94 19.05 11.62
C GLY A 115 5.24 17.69 11.73
N PHE A 116 5.13 17.13 12.95
CA PHE A 116 4.39 15.89 13.16
C PHE A 116 2.89 16.15 13.27
N VAL A 117 2.10 15.12 13.01
CA VAL A 117 0.65 15.16 13.23
C VAL A 117 0.21 13.90 13.95
N LYS A 118 -0.75 14.06 14.87
CA LYS A 118 -1.51 12.95 15.43
C LYS A 118 -2.85 12.86 14.70
N VAL A 119 -3.13 11.72 14.10
CA VAL A 119 -4.31 11.49 13.27
C VAL A 119 -4.93 10.13 13.56
N GLN A 120 -6.25 10.05 13.53
CA GLN A 120 -6.99 8.80 13.71
C GLN A 120 -6.89 7.91 12.46
N SER A 121 -6.86 6.59 12.68
CA SER A 121 -6.49 5.58 11.67
C SER A 121 -7.44 5.48 10.48
N GLY A 122 -8.72 5.80 10.65
CA GLY A 122 -9.73 5.78 9.60
C GLY A 122 -9.79 7.08 8.78
N CYS A 123 -9.00 8.11 9.10
CA CYS A 123 -8.93 9.33 8.32
C CYS A 123 -8.48 9.02 6.89
N LEU A 124 -9.25 9.48 5.89
CA LEU A 124 -8.86 9.32 4.49
C LEU A 124 -7.66 10.21 4.18
N MET A 125 -6.69 9.66 3.47
CA MET A 125 -5.42 10.38 3.21
C MET A 125 -5.64 11.62 2.34
N GLY A 126 -6.64 11.62 1.45
CA GLY A 126 -7.01 12.80 0.67
C GLY A 126 -7.52 13.95 1.55
N ASP A 127 -8.42 13.63 2.49
CA ASP A 127 -8.95 14.61 3.44
C ASP A 127 -7.86 15.11 4.39
N LEU A 128 -7.01 14.19 4.87
CA LEU A 128 -5.87 14.53 5.72
C LEU A 128 -4.90 15.48 4.99
N ASN A 129 -4.54 15.18 3.74
CA ASN A 129 -3.62 16.02 2.97
C ASN A 129 -4.18 17.43 2.70
N LYS A 130 -5.49 17.52 2.46
CA LYS A 130 -6.19 18.81 2.34
C LYS A 130 -6.16 19.60 3.65
N GLU A 131 -6.38 18.93 4.79
CA GLU A 131 -6.31 19.57 6.12
C GLU A 131 -4.90 20.04 6.45
N LEU A 132 -3.87 19.20 6.16
CA LEU A 132 -2.45 19.56 6.32
C LEU A 132 -2.07 20.80 5.51
N GLY A 133 -2.66 20.99 4.34
CA GLY A 133 -2.44 22.16 3.49
C GLY A 133 -2.74 23.49 4.19
N LYS A 134 -3.65 23.52 5.19
CA LYS A 134 -3.93 24.72 6.00
C LYS A 134 -2.77 25.10 6.91
N TYR A 135 -1.88 24.16 7.21
CA TYR A 135 -0.67 24.37 8.02
C TYR A 135 0.59 24.51 7.15
N GLY A 136 0.44 24.62 5.82
CA GLY A 136 1.58 24.62 4.89
C GLY A 136 2.31 23.27 4.84
N ARG A 137 1.60 22.18 5.14
CA ARG A 137 2.16 20.82 5.21
C ARG A 137 1.49 19.89 4.21
N GLU A 138 2.15 18.77 3.89
CA GLU A 138 1.64 17.68 3.08
C GLU A 138 2.11 16.32 3.59
N LEU A 139 1.43 15.26 3.18
CA LEU A 139 1.88 13.89 3.45
C LEU A 139 3.20 13.60 2.74
N ARG A 140 4.12 12.93 3.43
CA ARG A 140 5.38 12.43 2.86
C ARG A 140 5.14 11.34 1.82
N LEU A 141 4.29 10.38 2.16
CA LEU A 141 4.05 9.16 1.40
C LEU A 141 2.56 8.92 1.26
N PHE A 142 2.13 8.50 0.07
CA PHE A 142 0.77 8.03 -0.13
C PHE A 142 0.65 7.03 -1.29
N PRO A 143 -0.26 6.03 -1.18
CA PRO A 143 -0.48 5.08 -2.26
C PRO A 143 -1.20 5.75 -3.43
N SER A 144 -1.20 5.13 -4.62
CA SER A 144 -1.99 5.62 -5.75
C SER A 144 -3.47 5.81 -5.41
N THR A 145 -4.01 5.01 -4.49
CA THR A 145 -5.41 5.07 -4.01
C THR A 145 -5.64 6.10 -2.89
N TRP A 146 -4.74 7.04 -2.66
CA TRP A 146 -4.74 7.98 -1.52
C TRP A 146 -6.05 8.74 -1.30
N LYS A 147 -6.82 9.01 -2.37
CA LYS A 147 -8.12 9.70 -2.26
C LYS A 147 -9.15 8.90 -1.44
N THR A 148 -9.01 7.56 -1.37
CA THR A 148 -9.93 6.65 -0.70
C THR A 148 -9.27 5.74 0.33
N ALA A 149 -7.95 5.68 0.37
CA ALA A 149 -7.19 4.95 1.38
C ALA A 149 -7.24 5.67 2.73
N SER A 150 -7.37 4.93 3.83
CA SER A 150 -7.20 5.48 5.17
C SER A 150 -5.74 5.40 5.61
N ILE A 151 -5.30 6.37 6.42
CA ILE A 151 -3.92 6.42 6.89
C ILE A 151 -3.52 5.19 7.73
N GLY A 152 -4.39 4.71 8.59
CA GLY A 152 -4.14 3.49 9.37
C GLY A 152 -4.09 2.24 8.49
N GLY A 153 -4.93 2.17 7.44
CA GLY A 153 -4.88 1.09 6.45
C GLY A 153 -3.59 1.11 5.64
N PHE A 154 -3.08 2.29 5.31
CA PHE A 154 -1.81 2.44 4.60
C PHE A 154 -0.62 2.01 5.46
N ILE A 155 -0.57 2.40 6.74
CA ILE A 155 0.47 1.93 7.66
C ILE A 155 0.37 0.40 7.88
N ALA A 156 -0.83 -0.14 8.06
CA ALA A 156 -1.00 -1.56 8.34
C ALA A 156 -0.72 -2.47 7.13
N GLY A 157 -0.89 -1.99 5.90
CA GLY A 157 -0.83 -2.86 4.72
C GLY A 157 -0.02 -2.34 3.53
N GLY A 158 0.43 -1.08 3.55
CA GLY A 158 1.27 -0.50 2.52
C GLY A 158 2.76 -0.67 2.80
N SER A 159 3.58 -0.42 1.79
CA SER A 159 5.04 -0.43 1.92
C SER A 159 5.67 0.87 1.43
N GLY A 160 5.16 1.45 0.38
CA GLY A 160 5.61 2.68 -0.25
C GLY A 160 4.55 3.27 -1.16
N GLY A 161 4.91 4.31 -1.91
CA GLY A 161 4.00 5.01 -2.80
C GLY A 161 4.63 6.28 -3.36
N ILE A 162 3.82 7.20 -3.84
CA ILE A 162 4.24 8.55 -4.25
C ILE A 162 4.92 9.22 -3.05
N GLY A 163 6.08 9.81 -3.28
CA GLY A 163 6.96 10.35 -2.23
C GLY A 163 8.09 9.41 -1.79
N SER A 164 8.04 8.10 -2.15
CA SER A 164 9.11 7.15 -1.80
C SER A 164 10.46 7.49 -2.41
N ILE A 165 10.51 8.26 -3.47
CA ILE A 165 11.76 8.76 -4.05
C ILE A 165 12.52 9.69 -3.09
N LYS A 166 11.80 10.42 -2.24
CA LYS A 166 12.37 11.36 -1.26
C LYS A 166 12.45 10.75 0.14
N TRP A 167 11.40 10.04 0.57
CA TRP A 167 11.19 9.63 1.96
C TRP A 167 11.33 8.14 2.22
N GLY A 168 11.72 7.36 1.19
CA GLY A 168 11.88 5.93 1.31
C GLY A 168 10.57 5.18 1.47
N PHE A 169 10.62 4.05 2.15
CA PHE A 169 9.47 3.21 2.44
C PHE A 169 8.82 3.56 3.79
N LEU A 170 7.62 3.07 4.06
CA LEU A 170 6.91 3.34 5.32
C LEU A 170 7.68 2.89 6.56
N ARG A 171 8.46 1.81 6.46
CA ARG A 171 9.31 1.31 7.55
C ARG A 171 10.67 2.00 7.64
N ASP A 172 11.00 2.93 6.74
CA ASP A 172 12.21 3.73 6.89
C ASP A 172 12.05 4.69 8.09
N PRO A 173 13.11 4.84 8.92
CA PRO A 173 13.04 5.64 10.14
C PRO A 173 12.55 7.06 9.91
N GLY A 174 11.67 7.54 10.80
CA GLY A 174 11.16 8.90 10.79
C GLY A 174 9.87 9.12 9.98
N ASN A 175 9.30 8.09 9.35
CA ASN A 175 7.98 8.20 8.73
C ASN A 175 6.85 7.94 9.74
N LEU A 176 6.96 6.90 10.55
CA LEU A 176 6.08 6.62 11.68
C LEU A 176 6.80 6.97 12.99
N ILE A 177 6.21 7.86 13.79
CA ILE A 177 6.78 8.35 15.07
C ILE A 177 6.18 7.61 16.25
N GLY A 178 4.99 7.05 16.10
CA GLY A 178 4.31 6.27 17.11
C GLY A 178 2.87 6.01 16.72
N LEU A 179 2.20 5.16 17.48
CA LEU A 179 0.79 4.89 17.27
C LEU A 179 0.07 4.52 18.59
N GLU A 180 -1.24 4.61 18.54
CA GLU A 180 -2.11 4.03 19.57
C GLU A 180 -2.89 2.87 18.95
N ALA A 181 -2.97 1.75 19.69
CA ALA A 181 -3.68 0.56 19.23
C ALA A 181 -4.41 -0.14 20.39
N VAL A 182 -5.51 -0.79 20.09
CA VAL A 182 -6.20 -1.68 21.03
C VAL A 182 -5.75 -3.12 20.77
N ASN A 183 -5.37 -3.80 21.85
CA ASN A 183 -5.04 -5.23 21.81
C ASN A 183 -6.30 -6.10 21.91
N VAL A 184 -6.18 -7.40 21.56
CA VAL A 184 -7.25 -8.40 21.70
C VAL A 184 -6.82 -9.45 22.69
N ASN A 185 -7.22 -9.27 23.95
CA ASN A 185 -6.90 -10.19 25.05
C ASN A 185 -8.02 -10.21 26.12
N LEU A 186 -7.77 -10.90 27.23
CA LEU A 186 -8.72 -10.99 28.33
C LEU A 186 -9.17 -9.62 28.87
N ASN A 187 -8.25 -8.67 28.94
CA ASN A 187 -8.48 -7.28 29.40
C ASN A 187 -7.99 -6.31 28.32
N PRO A 188 -8.79 -6.05 27.26
CA PRO A 188 -8.37 -5.16 26.19
C PRO A 188 -8.06 -3.76 26.70
N LYS A 189 -7.00 -3.17 26.17
CA LYS A 189 -6.60 -1.81 26.56
C LYS A 189 -6.06 -1.03 25.37
N LEU A 190 -6.12 0.29 25.46
CA LEU A 190 -5.45 1.19 24.56
C LEU A 190 -3.96 1.24 24.91
N MET A 191 -3.13 0.84 24.01
CA MET A 191 -1.67 0.90 24.10
C MET A 191 -1.19 2.17 23.41
N LYS A 192 -0.17 2.82 23.99
CA LYS A 192 0.54 3.94 23.37
C LYS A 192 1.95 3.47 23.09
N LEU A 193 2.32 3.45 21.84
CA LEU A 193 3.56 2.88 21.34
C LEU A 193 4.41 3.98 20.70
N ASN A 194 5.69 4.03 21.07
CA ASN A 194 6.67 4.90 20.42
C ASN A 194 7.06 4.34 19.02
N ALA A 195 8.00 4.97 18.33
CA ALA A 195 8.39 4.57 16.97
C ALA A 195 8.84 3.10 16.90
N GLU A 196 9.74 2.68 17.78
CA GLU A 196 10.29 1.31 17.81
C GLU A 196 9.20 0.27 18.16
N GLU A 197 8.41 0.54 19.20
CA GLU A 197 7.30 -0.31 19.64
C GLU A 197 6.18 -0.42 18.58
N SER A 198 6.09 0.56 17.68
CA SER A 198 5.09 0.61 16.60
C SER A 198 5.46 -0.25 15.38
N GLU A 199 6.76 -0.51 15.16
CA GLU A 199 7.24 -1.23 13.99
C GLU A 199 6.62 -2.63 13.79
N PRO A 200 6.36 -3.43 14.84
CA PRO A 200 5.69 -4.71 14.68
C PRO A 200 4.23 -4.63 14.22
N LEU A 201 3.62 -3.43 14.24
CA LEU A 201 2.27 -3.19 13.71
C LEU A 201 2.30 -2.56 12.31
N ASN A 202 3.45 -2.00 11.92
CA ASN A 202 3.69 -1.44 10.59
C ASN A 202 3.84 -2.57 9.56
N HIS A 203 3.07 -2.51 8.49
CA HIS A 203 3.02 -3.55 7.44
C HIS A 203 2.72 -4.96 7.99
N ALA A 204 1.85 -5.07 8.99
CA ALA A 204 1.47 -6.33 9.64
C ALA A 204 0.05 -6.80 9.29
N TYR A 205 -0.61 -6.22 8.29
CA TYR A 205 -1.97 -6.54 7.83
C TYR A 205 -3.02 -6.53 8.95
N GLY A 206 -2.78 -5.73 10.02
CA GLY A 206 -3.69 -5.64 11.17
C GLY A 206 -3.74 -6.91 12.02
N THR A 207 -2.70 -7.75 11.99
CA THR A 207 -2.62 -8.97 12.80
C THR A 207 -2.21 -8.71 14.25
N ASN A 208 -1.52 -7.59 14.52
CA ASN A 208 -0.80 -7.35 15.78
C ASN A 208 -1.42 -6.26 16.68
N GLY A 209 -2.58 -5.73 16.28
CA GLY A 209 -3.29 -4.71 17.05
C GLY A 209 -4.27 -3.93 16.17
N ILE A 210 -5.28 -3.33 16.79
CA ILE A 210 -6.28 -2.50 16.14
C ILE A 210 -5.81 -1.05 16.24
N ILE A 211 -5.20 -0.52 15.20
CA ILE A 211 -4.66 0.85 15.16
C ILE A 211 -5.80 1.87 15.27
N THR A 212 -5.73 2.75 16.25
CA THR A 212 -6.75 3.81 16.49
C THR A 212 -6.27 5.19 16.10
N SER A 213 -5.01 5.52 16.35
CA SER A 213 -4.38 6.77 15.91
C SER A 213 -2.89 6.59 15.66
N LEU A 214 -2.30 7.52 14.93
CA LEU A 214 -0.90 7.51 14.52
C LEU A 214 -0.29 8.89 14.73
N ILE A 215 1.00 8.91 15.05
CA ILE A 215 1.84 10.10 14.97
C ILE A 215 2.78 9.87 13.78
N ILE A 216 2.64 10.70 12.76
CA ILE A 216 3.42 10.60 11.52
C ILE A 216 4.13 11.92 11.22
N SER A 217 5.25 11.83 10.51
CA SER A 217 5.93 12.99 9.95
C SER A 217 5.21 13.51 8.71
N THR A 218 5.23 14.81 8.52
CA THR A 218 4.74 15.48 7.31
C THR A 218 5.88 16.24 6.62
N ASP A 219 5.67 16.62 5.37
CA ASP A 219 6.59 17.48 4.63
C ASP A 219 6.07 18.91 4.53
N VAL A 220 6.93 19.84 4.16
CA VAL A 220 6.53 21.20 3.77
C VAL A 220 5.79 21.10 2.45
N LYS A 221 4.59 21.68 2.37
CA LYS A 221 3.81 21.71 1.14
C LYS A 221 4.58 22.46 0.04
N GLN A 222 4.64 21.86 -1.13
CA GLN A 222 5.24 22.45 -2.33
C GLN A 222 4.25 22.41 -3.50
N ASP A 223 4.52 23.26 -4.49
CA ASP A 223 3.86 23.22 -5.80
C ASP A 223 4.60 22.19 -6.67
N TRP A 224 3.94 21.05 -6.92
CA TRP A 224 4.48 19.97 -7.72
C TRP A 224 4.03 20.09 -9.17
N TYR A 225 4.99 20.17 -10.10
CA TYR A 225 4.76 20.23 -11.54
C TYR A 225 4.91 18.85 -12.15
N SER A 226 3.96 18.49 -13.00
CA SER A 226 3.94 17.22 -13.72
C SER A 226 4.65 17.36 -15.06
N ILE A 227 5.64 16.52 -15.29
CA ILE A 227 6.50 16.52 -16.48
C ILE A 227 6.42 15.16 -17.14
N VAL A 228 6.33 15.15 -18.47
CA VAL A 228 6.43 13.95 -19.32
C VAL A 228 7.61 14.13 -20.25
N ILE A 229 8.50 13.13 -20.28
CA ILE A 229 9.69 13.11 -21.13
C ILE A 229 9.57 11.92 -22.08
N ASP A 230 9.73 12.18 -23.38
CA ASP A 230 9.76 11.17 -24.42
C ASP A 230 11.14 10.49 -24.47
N CYS A 231 11.16 9.17 -24.40
CA CYS A 231 12.37 8.37 -24.47
C CYS A 231 12.21 7.28 -25.53
N GLU A 232 13.01 7.31 -26.59
CA GLU A 232 13.00 6.29 -27.63
C GLU A 232 13.63 4.98 -27.17
N ASP A 233 14.58 5.08 -26.24
CA ASP A 233 15.29 3.95 -25.65
C ASP A 233 15.00 3.85 -24.13
N PHE A 234 14.64 2.65 -23.69
CA PHE A 234 14.27 2.39 -22.28
C PHE A 234 15.46 2.53 -21.32
N GLN A 235 16.67 2.15 -21.77
CA GLN A 235 17.88 2.36 -20.97
C GLN A 235 18.17 3.85 -20.78
N ASN A 236 17.93 4.66 -21.81
CA ASN A 236 18.06 6.09 -21.70
C ASN A 236 17.09 6.68 -20.66
N ALA A 237 15.85 6.21 -20.61
CA ALA A 237 14.90 6.61 -19.57
C ALA A 237 15.43 6.29 -18.17
N ILE A 238 16.01 5.10 -17.95
CA ILE A 238 16.67 4.70 -16.70
C ILE A 238 17.83 5.65 -16.38
N ASN A 239 18.68 5.96 -17.34
CA ASN A 239 19.81 6.85 -17.14
C ASN A 239 19.37 8.28 -16.75
N ILE A 240 18.33 8.79 -17.40
CA ILE A 240 17.81 10.14 -17.11
C ILE A 240 17.20 10.20 -15.71
N ILE A 241 16.39 9.23 -15.27
CA ILE A 241 15.83 9.25 -13.90
C ILE A 241 16.95 9.12 -12.86
N LYS A 242 17.95 8.27 -13.09
CA LYS A 242 19.13 8.16 -12.19
C LYS A 242 19.93 9.48 -12.14
N LEU A 243 20.05 10.18 -13.25
CA LEU A 243 20.67 11.50 -13.28
C LEU A 243 19.86 12.52 -12.48
N CYS A 244 18.53 12.53 -12.64
CA CYS A 244 17.64 13.42 -11.88
C CYS A 244 17.73 13.15 -10.37
N THR A 245 17.72 11.88 -9.95
CA THR A 245 17.85 11.53 -8.53
C THR A 245 19.22 11.90 -7.95
N SER A 246 20.27 11.86 -8.75
CA SER A 246 21.64 12.22 -8.34
C SER A 246 21.92 13.72 -8.35
N ALA A 247 21.13 14.51 -9.07
CA ALA A 247 21.35 15.95 -9.26
C ALA A 247 20.82 16.83 -8.10
N ALA A 248 20.47 16.26 -6.96
CA ALA A 248 19.88 16.95 -5.81
C ALA A 248 18.64 17.80 -6.17
N ILE A 249 17.82 17.29 -7.10
CA ILE A 249 16.55 17.89 -7.51
C ILE A 249 15.45 17.44 -6.53
N GLU A 250 14.56 18.34 -6.15
CA GLU A 250 13.37 18.00 -5.36
C GLU A 250 12.37 17.22 -6.23
N LEU A 251 12.28 15.92 -5.99
CA LEU A 251 11.39 15.00 -6.69
C LEU A 251 10.34 14.45 -5.75
N LYS A 252 9.08 14.44 -6.18
CA LYS A 252 7.96 13.77 -5.48
C LYS A 252 7.69 12.40 -6.08
N LEU A 253 7.90 12.28 -7.41
CA LEU A 253 7.60 11.09 -8.19
C LEU A 253 8.57 11.00 -9.37
N GLY A 254 8.94 9.78 -9.73
CA GLY A 254 9.66 9.46 -10.97
C GLY A 254 9.26 8.06 -11.40
N ALA A 255 8.63 7.92 -12.57
CA ALA A 255 8.16 6.63 -13.08
C ALA A 255 8.49 6.47 -14.57
N ILE A 256 8.77 5.25 -15.02
CA ILE A 256 9.00 4.92 -16.43
C ILE A 256 7.93 3.95 -16.88
N LEU A 257 7.22 4.31 -17.94
CA LEU A 257 6.26 3.46 -18.63
C LEU A 257 6.80 3.01 -19.98
N GLU A 258 6.81 1.71 -20.21
CA GLU A 258 7.12 1.12 -21.51
C GLU A 258 6.06 1.54 -22.55
N ASP A 259 6.44 1.67 -23.83
CA ASP A 259 5.57 2.18 -24.90
C ASP A 259 4.30 1.35 -25.10
N GLU A 260 4.36 0.02 -24.96
CA GLU A 260 3.17 -0.83 -24.97
C GLU A 260 2.20 -0.51 -23.83
N ILE A 261 2.71 -0.10 -22.66
CA ILE A 261 1.89 0.36 -21.54
C ILE A 261 1.29 1.72 -21.89
N VAL A 262 2.09 2.64 -22.44
CA VAL A 262 1.64 3.99 -22.85
C VAL A 262 0.48 3.93 -23.83
N ASP A 263 0.50 2.98 -24.79
CA ASP A 263 -0.59 2.75 -25.75
C ASP A 263 -1.94 2.42 -25.08
N LYS A 264 -1.92 1.82 -23.90
CA LYS A 264 -3.12 1.41 -23.15
C LYS A 264 -3.60 2.44 -22.13
N MET A 265 -2.84 3.52 -21.91
CA MET A 265 -3.21 4.57 -20.98
C MET A 265 -4.50 5.31 -21.39
N PRO A 266 -5.16 6.03 -20.49
CA PRO A 266 -6.38 6.77 -20.77
C PRO A 266 -6.23 7.77 -21.92
N SER A 267 -7.33 8.11 -22.57
CA SER A 267 -7.34 9.01 -23.74
C SER A 267 -6.76 10.40 -23.44
N TRP A 268 -6.93 10.91 -22.21
CA TRP A 268 -6.36 12.20 -21.80
C TRP A 268 -4.83 12.19 -21.76
N PHE A 269 -4.20 11.01 -21.61
CA PHE A 269 -2.74 10.84 -21.63
C PHE A 269 -2.20 10.47 -23.02
N LYS A 270 -3.05 10.29 -24.05
CA LYS A 270 -2.57 9.98 -25.39
C LYS A 270 -1.64 11.07 -25.91
N ARG A 271 -0.41 10.69 -26.26
CA ARG A 271 0.63 11.55 -26.79
C ARG A 271 0.84 11.26 -28.28
N LYS A 272 1.34 12.27 -29.03
CA LYS A 272 1.58 12.14 -30.48
C LYS A 272 2.60 11.03 -30.78
N ASN A 273 3.62 10.89 -29.95
CA ASN A 273 4.69 9.91 -30.15
C ASN A 273 4.46 8.70 -29.26
N LEU A 274 4.34 7.53 -29.88
CA LEU A 274 4.33 6.26 -29.16
C LEU A 274 5.78 5.85 -28.88
N CYS A 275 6.27 6.15 -27.70
CA CYS A 275 7.58 5.79 -27.19
C CYS A 275 7.48 5.62 -25.67
N HIS A 276 8.52 5.15 -25.02
CA HIS A 276 8.60 5.07 -23.56
C HIS A 276 8.43 6.46 -22.95
N LYS A 277 7.77 6.54 -21.79
CA LYS A 277 7.56 7.81 -21.09
C LYS A 277 8.23 7.78 -19.72
N LEU A 278 8.99 8.81 -19.44
CA LEU A 278 9.45 9.11 -18.11
C LEU A 278 8.54 10.21 -17.53
N LEU A 279 7.88 9.89 -16.43
CA LEU A 279 6.95 10.77 -15.70
C LEU A 279 7.65 11.28 -14.45
N ILE A 280 7.69 12.58 -14.25
CA ILE A 280 8.35 13.20 -13.08
C ILE A 280 7.43 14.26 -12.46
N GLN A 281 7.33 14.24 -11.11
CA GLN A 281 6.86 15.39 -10.34
C GLN A 281 8.03 16.06 -9.64
N SER A 282 8.16 17.37 -9.86
CA SER A 282 9.22 18.19 -9.27
C SER A 282 8.69 19.58 -8.93
N ASN A 283 9.36 20.28 -8.01
CA ASN A 283 9.09 21.70 -7.79
C ASN A 283 9.65 22.57 -8.94
N LEU A 284 9.31 23.86 -8.98
CA LEU A 284 9.68 24.76 -10.08
C LEU A 284 11.21 24.82 -10.31
N GLY A 285 12.02 24.75 -9.25
CA GLY A 285 13.48 24.74 -9.37
C GLY A 285 13.99 23.46 -10.04
N GLY A 286 13.42 22.32 -9.67
CA GLY A 286 13.73 21.02 -10.28
C GLY A 286 13.28 20.95 -11.74
N VAL A 287 12.11 21.50 -12.08
CA VAL A 287 11.62 21.58 -13.48
C VAL A 287 12.68 22.22 -14.39
N LYS A 288 13.21 23.39 -14.00
CA LYS A 288 14.25 24.08 -14.79
C LYS A 288 15.51 23.25 -14.97
N THR A 289 15.92 22.53 -13.94
CA THR A 289 17.09 21.63 -14.02
C THR A 289 16.82 20.44 -14.94
N ILE A 290 15.61 19.86 -14.88
CA ILE A 290 15.21 18.75 -15.74
C ILE A 290 15.13 19.22 -17.21
N GLU A 291 14.64 20.41 -17.48
CA GLU A 291 14.66 21.02 -18.82
C GLU A 291 16.07 21.14 -19.38
N MET A 292 17.05 21.58 -18.55
CA MET A 292 18.46 21.63 -18.96
C MET A 292 19.03 20.23 -19.26
N ILE A 293 18.70 19.22 -18.42
CA ILE A 293 19.10 17.84 -18.64
C ILE A 293 18.52 17.32 -19.97
N CYS A 294 17.23 17.53 -20.21
CA CYS A 294 16.56 17.11 -21.45
C CYS A 294 17.17 17.79 -22.67
N LYS A 295 17.42 19.10 -22.63
CA LYS A 295 18.06 19.85 -23.72
C LYS A 295 19.44 19.28 -24.04
N LYS A 296 20.27 18.99 -23.03
CA LYS A 296 21.60 18.40 -23.21
C LYS A 296 21.53 17.02 -23.86
N ASN A 297 20.52 16.23 -23.51
CA ASN A 297 20.32 14.86 -24.01
C ASN A 297 19.41 14.80 -25.25
N LYS A 298 18.99 15.94 -25.82
CA LYS A 298 18.11 16.07 -26.99
C LYS A 298 16.78 15.32 -26.83
N LEU A 299 16.22 15.35 -25.63
CA LEU A 299 14.95 14.74 -25.30
C LEU A 299 13.82 15.76 -25.38
N ASN A 300 12.65 15.30 -25.82
CA ASN A 300 11.43 16.09 -25.79
C ASN A 300 10.82 16.05 -24.39
N LEU A 301 10.51 17.21 -23.83
CA LEU A 301 9.88 17.38 -22.53
C LEU A 301 8.59 18.18 -22.68
N GLU A 302 7.53 17.70 -22.07
CA GLU A 302 6.25 18.40 -21.92
C GLU A 302 6.01 18.68 -20.43
N ASN A 303 5.86 19.95 -20.05
CA ASN A 303 5.42 20.36 -18.74
C ASN A 303 3.89 20.53 -18.78
N LEU A 304 3.17 19.70 -18.01
CA LEU A 304 1.70 19.71 -17.96
C LEU A 304 1.13 20.77 -17.02
N GLY A 305 1.99 21.40 -16.20
CA GLY A 305 1.57 22.35 -15.18
C GLY A 305 1.56 21.74 -13.78
N ARG A 306 0.93 22.45 -12.83
CA ARG A 306 0.82 22.01 -11.45
C ARG A 306 -0.14 20.82 -11.32
N GLU A 307 0.30 19.77 -10.63
CA GLU A 307 -0.47 18.52 -10.44
C GLU A 307 -1.84 18.77 -9.79
N ASP A 308 -1.93 19.70 -8.82
CA ASP A 308 -3.16 20.01 -8.10
C ASP A 308 -4.16 20.88 -8.88
N GLU A 309 -3.75 21.42 -10.03
CA GLU A 309 -4.58 22.21 -10.95
C GLU A 309 -5.04 21.40 -12.18
N LEU A 310 -4.51 20.18 -12.36
CA LEU A 310 -4.90 19.30 -13.47
C LEU A 310 -6.17 18.52 -13.14
N ASP A 311 -7.07 18.37 -14.11
CA ASP A 311 -8.22 17.46 -14.02
C ASP A 311 -7.77 16.01 -13.78
N HIS A 312 -6.66 15.62 -14.44
CA HIS A 312 -5.97 14.34 -14.32
C HIS A 312 -4.46 14.57 -14.30
N GLY A 313 -3.82 14.18 -13.21
CA GLY A 313 -2.37 14.27 -13.06
C GLY A 313 -1.64 12.98 -13.38
N ILE A 314 -0.32 13.05 -13.49
CA ILE A 314 0.50 11.85 -13.74
C ILE A 314 0.47 10.88 -12.55
N SER A 315 0.11 11.33 -11.35
CA SER A 315 -0.13 10.47 -10.19
C SER A 315 -1.26 9.44 -10.39
N ASP A 316 -2.19 9.71 -11.33
CA ASP A 316 -3.26 8.76 -11.70
C ASP A 316 -2.79 7.64 -12.65
N LEU A 317 -1.51 7.64 -13.08
CA LEU A 317 -0.94 6.67 -14.04
C LEU A 317 0.14 5.75 -13.46
N VAL A 318 0.58 5.99 -12.23
CA VAL A 318 1.76 5.36 -11.62
C VAL A 318 1.39 4.38 -10.51
N TRP A 319 2.36 3.63 -10.01
CA TRP A 319 2.15 2.57 -9.03
C TRP A 319 1.05 1.61 -9.51
N ASN A 320 0.18 1.15 -8.63
CA ASN A 320 -0.89 0.21 -9.01
C ASN A 320 -1.97 0.78 -9.94
N HIS A 321 -2.01 2.11 -10.16
CA HIS A 321 -2.90 2.69 -11.17
C HIS A 321 -2.47 2.31 -12.59
N THR A 322 -1.20 2.10 -12.88
CA THR A 322 -0.73 1.54 -14.16
C THR A 322 -1.40 0.18 -14.41
N THR A 323 -1.38 -0.71 -13.40
CA THR A 323 -2.05 -2.01 -13.47
C THR A 323 -3.57 -1.85 -13.66
N LEU A 324 -4.19 -0.91 -12.97
CA LEU A 324 -5.62 -0.62 -13.11
C LEU A 324 -5.98 -0.24 -14.55
N GLN A 325 -5.21 0.67 -15.17
CA GLN A 325 -5.43 1.11 -16.56
C GLN A 325 -5.27 -0.04 -17.56
N MET A 326 -4.23 -0.86 -17.39
CA MET A 326 -4.01 -2.03 -18.23
C MET A 326 -5.17 -3.03 -18.10
N ARG A 327 -5.61 -3.34 -16.88
CA ARG A 327 -6.73 -4.25 -16.62
C ARG A 327 -8.08 -3.72 -17.08
N ALA A 328 -8.25 -2.41 -17.17
CA ALA A 328 -9.45 -1.79 -17.75
C ALA A 328 -9.58 -2.10 -19.26
N LYS A 329 -8.46 -2.35 -19.94
CA LYS A 329 -8.43 -2.75 -21.37
C LYS A 329 -8.49 -4.26 -21.57
N ASP A 330 -7.74 -5.02 -20.74
CA ASP A 330 -7.73 -6.48 -20.78
C ASP A 330 -7.50 -7.02 -19.35
N LYS A 331 -8.50 -7.71 -18.81
CA LYS A 331 -8.48 -8.28 -17.46
C LYS A 331 -7.45 -9.40 -17.27
N ASN A 332 -6.87 -9.91 -18.35
CA ASN A 332 -5.84 -10.95 -18.30
C ASN A 332 -4.46 -10.41 -17.88
N TRP A 333 -4.31 -9.10 -17.70
CA TRP A 333 -3.10 -8.55 -17.11
C TRP A 333 -3.12 -8.68 -15.60
N THR A 334 -1.99 -9.06 -15.03
CA THR A 334 -1.66 -8.97 -13.61
C THR A 334 -0.30 -8.30 -13.45
N TYR A 335 0.30 -8.31 -12.27
CA TYR A 335 1.56 -7.63 -12.06
C TYR A 335 2.42 -8.37 -11.02
N LEU A 336 3.71 -8.05 -11.00
CA LEU A 336 4.61 -8.33 -9.89
C LEU A 336 5.05 -7.01 -9.24
N GLN A 337 5.66 -7.10 -8.08
CA GLN A 337 6.32 -5.98 -7.44
C GLN A 337 7.69 -6.40 -6.96
N MET A 338 8.70 -5.59 -7.26
CA MET A 338 10.08 -5.92 -6.92
C MET A 338 10.95 -4.68 -6.77
N LEU A 339 12.05 -4.82 -6.04
CA LEU A 339 13.15 -3.87 -6.07
C LEU A 339 14.23 -4.44 -6.99
N LEU A 340 14.66 -3.65 -7.97
CA LEU A 340 15.66 -4.06 -8.95
C LEU A 340 17.08 -4.09 -8.35
N PRO A 341 17.98 -4.95 -8.83
CA PRO A 341 19.37 -4.97 -8.38
C PRO A 341 20.08 -3.67 -8.76
N LEU A 342 20.76 -3.06 -7.78
CA LEU A 342 21.43 -1.79 -7.95
C LEU A 342 22.52 -1.85 -9.05
N ASN A 343 22.47 -0.95 -10.01
CA ASN A 343 23.36 -0.84 -11.17
C ASN A 343 23.29 -2.00 -12.19
N GLU A 344 22.39 -2.97 -11.99
CA GLU A 344 22.15 -4.10 -12.92
C GLU A 344 20.70 -4.08 -13.44
N GLU A 345 19.96 -2.98 -13.21
CA GLU A 345 18.53 -2.85 -13.49
C GLU A 345 18.22 -3.17 -14.96
N PHE A 346 18.96 -2.55 -15.89
CA PHE A 346 18.74 -2.75 -17.32
C PHE A 346 19.14 -4.15 -17.80
N LYS A 347 20.17 -4.74 -17.23
CA LYS A 347 20.61 -6.10 -17.57
C LYS A 347 19.52 -7.12 -17.21
N LEU A 348 18.91 -6.99 -16.03
CA LEU A 348 17.78 -7.82 -15.62
C LEU A 348 16.61 -7.63 -16.59
N ILE A 349 16.22 -6.38 -16.85
CA ILE A 349 15.08 -6.04 -17.73
C ILE A 349 15.32 -6.61 -19.14
N LYS A 350 16.52 -6.42 -19.71
CA LYS A 350 16.85 -6.94 -21.03
C LYS A 350 16.77 -8.46 -21.08
N SER A 351 17.35 -9.16 -20.11
CA SER A 351 17.31 -10.62 -20.06
C SER A 351 15.87 -11.16 -20.04
N LEU A 352 15.00 -10.53 -19.24
CA LEU A 352 13.60 -10.96 -19.14
C LEU A 352 12.77 -10.56 -20.37
N ARG A 353 13.06 -9.41 -21.00
CA ARG A 353 12.46 -9.03 -22.29
C ARG A 353 12.83 -10.02 -23.39
N ASP A 354 14.09 -10.43 -23.46
CA ASP A 354 14.56 -11.40 -24.45
C ASP A 354 13.84 -12.77 -24.28
N LYS A 355 13.48 -13.13 -23.05
CA LYS A 355 12.78 -14.39 -22.73
C LYS A 355 11.27 -14.32 -22.88
N TYR A 356 10.62 -13.27 -22.38
CA TYR A 356 9.16 -13.19 -22.25
C TYR A 356 8.49 -12.23 -23.26
N GLY A 357 9.27 -11.37 -23.92
CA GLY A 357 8.76 -10.43 -24.93
C GLY A 357 7.62 -9.56 -24.38
N LYS A 358 6.54 -9.46 -25.16
CA LYS A 358 5.36 -8.63 -24.83
C LYS A 358 4.43 -9.22 -23.75
N GLU A 359 4.74 -10.39 -23.23
CA GLU A 359 4.00 -10.97 -22.10
C GLU A 359 4.43 -10.41 -20.75
N LEU A 360 5.58 -9.69 -20.71
CA LEU A 360 6.12 -9.02 -19.52
C LEU A 360 6.52 -7.59 -19.89
N LEU A 361 5.70 -6.60 -19.51
CA LEU A 361 5.91 -5.18 -19.81
C LEU A 361 6.44 -4.43 -18.57
N TRP A 362 7.28 -3.42 -18.80
CA TRP A 362 8.02 -2.77 -17.71
C TRP A 362 7.44 -1.43 -17.32
N HIS A 363 7.05 -1.34 -16.07
CA HIS A 363 6.74 -0.13 -15.34
C HIS A 363 7.71 -0.01 -14.17
N LEU A 364 8.46 1.09 -14.11
CA LEU A 364 9.44 1.36 -13.05
C LEU A 364 9.03 2.58 -12.22
N GLU A 365 9.40 2.55 -10.94
CA GLU A 365 9.22 3.64 -9.99
C GLU A 365 10.55 3.98 -9.32
N ALA A 366 10.92 5.25 -9.36
CA ALA A 366 12.08 5.72 -8.61
C ALA A 366 11.72 5.83 -7.12
N VAL A 367 12.53 5.20 -6.29
CA VAL A 367 12.35 5.15 -4.83
C VAL A 367 13.69 5.41 -4.14
N SER A 368 13.65 5.63 -2.84
CA SER A 368 14.84 5.63 -1.99
C SER A 368 14.74 4.47 -1.00
N GLN A 369 15.84 3.86 -0.68
CA GLN A 369 15.96 2.87 0.38
C GLN A 369 17.10 3.30 1.31
N GLN A 370 16.75 3.72 2.52
CA GLN A 370 17.73 4.26 3.49
C GLN A 370 18.60 5.38 2.89
N GLY A 371 18.00 6.28 2.12
CA GLY A 371 18.69 7.39 1.47
C GLY A 371 19.42 7.05 0.16
N ILE A 372 19.44 5.78 -0.26
CA ILE A 372 20.07 5.35 -1.52
C ILE A 372 19.01 5.30 -2.63
N PRO A 373 19.17 6.05 -3.74
CA PRO A 373 18.27 5.98 -4.88
C PRO A 373 18.22 4.56 -5.47
N ARG A 374 17.05 4.03 -5.69
CA ARG A 374 16.78 2.70 -6.24
C ARG A 374 15.66 2.78 -7.28
N LEU A 375 15.51 1.74 -8.07
CA LEU A 375 14.35 1.53 -8.94
C LEU A 375 13.57 0.33 -8.43
N ALA A 376 12.30 0.57 -8.07
CA ALA A 376 11.31 -0.47 -7.94
C ALA A 376 10.69 -0.75 -9.30
N ALA A 377 10.21 -1.96 -9.53
CA ALA A 377 9.45 -2.31 -10.72
C ALA A 377 8.10 -2.91 -10.33
N LEU A 378 7.07 -2.49 -11.06
CA LEU A 378 5.75 -3.11 -11.05
C LEU A 378 5.45 -3.65 -12.46
N PRO A 379 6.25 -4.64 -12.94
CA PRO A 379 6.07 -5.16 -14.29
C PRO A 379 4.70 -5.79 -14.43
N LEU A 380 4.08 -5.55 -15.58
CA LEU A 380 2.78 -6.09 -15.96
C LEU A 380 3.01 -7.39 -16.70
N LEU A 381 2.38 -8.45 -16.25
CA LEU A 381 2.48 -9.75 -16.90
C LEU A 381 1.12 -10.22 -17.40
N LYS A 382 1.10 -10.82 -18.58
CA LYS A 382 -0.09 -11.44 -19.13
C LYS A 382 -0.30 -12.77 -18.42
N TRP A 383 -1.47 -12.89 -17.76
CA TRP A 383 -1.79 -14.08 -16.99
C TRP A 383 -2.03 -15.29 -17.92
N ASN A 384 -1.33 -16.36 -17.64
CA ASN A 384 -1.57 -17.67 -18.25
C ASN A 384 -1.96 -18.67 -17.13
N ASP A 385 -1.00 -19.02 -16.27
CA ASP A 385 -1.22 -19.89 -15.13
C ASP A 385 -0.23 -19.59 -13.97
N GLU A 386 -0.41 -20.28 -12.87
CA GLU A 386 0.42 -20.12 -11.66
C GLU A 386 1.85 -20.65 -11.87
N LYS A 387 2.04 -21.59 -12.82
CA LYS A 387 3.37 -22.14 -13.14
C LYS A 387 4.23 -21.09 -13.82
N GLN A 388 3.70 -20.42 -14.88
CA GLN A 388 4.40 -19.33 -15.56
C GLN A 388 4.72 -18.18 -14.61
N LEU A 389 3.78 -17.81 -13.73
CA LEU A 389 4.02 -16.78 -12.72
C LEU A 389 5.22 -17.14 -11.82
N ASN A 390 5.28 -18.39 -11.33
CA ASN A 390 6.37 -18.82 -10.48
C ASN A 390 7.70 -18.89 -11.24
N GLU A 391 7.71 -19.30 -12.51
CA GLU A 391 8.90 -19.27 -13.36
C GLU A 391 9.43 -17.83 -13.51
N ILE A 392 8.56 -16.85 -13.78
CA ILE A 392 8.95 -15.44 -13.88
C ILE A 392 9.52 -14.93 -12.54
N ILE A 393 8.91 -15.29 -11.41
CA ILE A 393 9.39 -14.92 -10.08
C ILE A 393 10.81 -15.47 -9.83
N GLU A 394 11.04 -16.74 -10.14
CA GLU A 394 12.35 -17.36 -9.92
C GLU A 394 13.42 -16.78 -10.87
N ASP A 395 13.07 -16.50 -12.12
CA ASP A 395 13.97 -15.80 -13.05
C ASP A 395 14.36 -14.41 -12.52
N CYS A 396 13.37 -13.64 -12.04
CA CYS A 396 13.65 -12.33 -11.43
C CYS A 396 14.59 -12.44 -10.23
N ARG A 397 14.35 -13.42 -9.33
CA ARG A 397 15.22 -13.69 -8.17
C ARG A 397 16.62 -14.09 -8.56
N SER A 398 16.76 -14.98 -9.56
CA SER A 398 18.07 -15.45 -10.04
C SER A 398 18.91 -14.31 -10.63
N LEU A 399 18.26 -13.25 -11.12
CA LEU A 399 18.89 -12.02 -11.62
C LEU A 399 19.08 -10.94 -10.55
N GLY A 400 18.79 -11.25 -9.28
CA GLY A 400 19.05 -10.37 -8.13
C GLY A 400 17.90 -9.43 -7.74
N ALA A 401 16.70 -9.62 -8.27
CA ALA A 401 15.53 -8.85 -7.82
C ALA A 401 15.06 -9.30 -6.44
N ILE A 402 14.64 -8.34 -5.62
CA ILE A 402 13.93 -8.59 -4.36
C ILE A 402 12.43 -8.52 -4.65
N ILE A 403 11.74 -9.67 -4.55
CA ILE A 403 10.33 -9.78 -4.92
C ILE A 403 9.44 -9.50 -3.70
N PHE A 404 8.42 -8.64 -3.90
CA PHE A 404 7.29 -8.42 -3.01
C PHE A 404 6.06 -9.02 -3.69
N ASN A 405 5.76 -10.30 -3.38
CA ASN A 405 4.81 -11.08 -4.18
C ASN A 405 3.35 -10.68 -3.92
N PRO A 406 2.63 -10.06 -4.88
CA PRO A 406 1.23 -9.66 -4.70
C PRO A 406 0.23 -10.83 -4.85
N HIS A 407 0.70 -12.05 -5.04
CA HIS A 407 -0.14 -13.24 -5.25
C HIS A 407 -0.22 -14.15 -4.01
N VAL A 408 0.25 -13.67 -2.86
CA VAL A 408 0.25 -14.40 -1.58
C VAL A 408 -0.51 -13.65 -0.51
N LEU A 409 -0.97 -14.37 0.51
CA LEU A 409 -1.88 -13.85 1.55
C LEU A 409 -1.15 -13.38 2.80
N THR A 410 0.08 -13.87 3.03
CA THR A 410 0.78 -13.64 4.29
C THR A 410 1.69 -12.41 4.21
N VAL A 411 1.91 -11.78 5.36
CA VAL A 411 2.81 -10.64 5.51
C VAL A 411 4.21 -10.98 5.00
N GLU A 412 4.72 -12.14 5.39
CA GLU A 412 6.06 -12.62 5.02
C GLU A 412 6.17 -12.86 3.52
N GLY A 413 5.19 -13.57 2.93
CA GLY A 413 5.20 -13.89 1.50
C GLY A 413 5.02 -12.66 0.61
N GLY A 414 4.20 -11.70 1.03
CA GLY A 414 4.02 -10.41 0.34
C GLY A 414 5.17 -9.43 0.58
N GLY A 415 6.00 -9.67 1.60
CA GLY A 415 7.17 -8.90 1.97
C GLY A 415 8.49 -9.54 1.48
N LEU A 416 9.48 -9.63 2.36
CA LEU A 416 10.82 -10.14 2.04
C LEU A 416 10.94 -11.68 2.03
N GLY A 417 9.86 -12.41 2.26
CA GLY A 417 9.85 -13.88 2.33
C GLY A 417 10.41 -14.46 3.64
N VAL A 418 10.64 -13.61 4.65
CA VAL A 418 11.19 -14.01 5.95
C VAL A 418 10.24 -13.64 7.08
N THR A 419 10.20 -14.46 8.12
CA THR A 419 9.43 -14.18 9.33
C THR A 419 10.09 -13.09 10.14
N ASP A 420 9.34 -12.04 10.45
CA ASP A 420 9.73 -10.98 11.37
C ASP A 420 9.41 -11.43 12.80
N ALA A 421 10.48 -11.71 13.58
CA ALA A 421 10.37 -12.20 14.94
C ALA A 421 9.64 -11.21 15.89
N ASP A 422 9.80 -9.89 15.65
CA ASP A 422 9.16 -8.86 16.45
C ASP A 422 7.66 -8.79 16.14
N GLN A 423 7.24 -9.01 14.91
CA GLN A 423 5.82 -9.14 14.56
C GLN A 423 5.19 -10.36 15.24
N VAL A 424 5.86 -11.50 15.25
CA VAL A 424 5.39 -12.72 15.94
C VAL A 424 5.31 -12.52 17.44
N LYS A 425 6.31 -11.87 18.04
CA LYS A 425 6.32 -11.52 19.47
C LYS A 425 5.20 -10.54 19.83
N ALA A 426 4.97 -9.53 19.01
CA ALA A 426 3.85 -8.60 19.20
C ALA A 426 2.50 -9.33 19.12
N LYS A 427 2.31 -10.25 18.18
CA LYS A 427 1.13 -11.11 18.08
C LYS A 427 0.89 -11.89 19.38
N GLN A 428 1.93 -12.53 19.93
CA GLN A 428 1.85 -13.25 21.20
C GLN A 428 1.40 -12.37 22.36
N ASN A 429 1.90 -11.14 22.42
CA ASN A 429 1.61 -10.22 23.53
C ASN A 429 0.24 -9.54 23.40
N TYR A 430 -0.17 -9.22 22.16
CA TYR A 430 -1.33 -8.35 21.92
C TYR A 430 -2.57 -9.12 21.47
N ASP A 431 -2.39 -10.32 20.93
CA ASP A 431 -3.48 -11.19 20.48
C ASP A 431 -3.12 -12.67 20.67
N PRO A 432 -2.94 -13.14 21.91
CA PRO A 432 -2.45 -14.50 22.18
C PRO A 432 -3.39 -15.64 21.74
N LYS A 433 -4.66 -15.36 21.42
CA LYS A 433 -5.58 -16.33 20.80
C LYS A 433 -5.52 -16.32 19.27
N GLY A 434 -4.78 -15.39 18.64
CA GLY A 434 -4.70 -15.27 17.19
C GLY A 434 -6.00 -14.87 16.50
N LEU A 435 -6.84 -14.06 17.14
CA LEU A 435 -8.14 -13.64 16.63
C LEU A 435 -8.08 -12.51 15.61
N LEU A 436 -7.02 -11.67 15.65
CA LEU A 436 -6.82 -10.58 14.70
C LEU A 436 -6.32 -11.10 13.36
N ASN A 437 -7.12 -10.95 12.34
CA ASN A 437 -6.84 -11.26 10.94
C ASN A 437 -6.10 -12.61 10.75
N PRO A 438 -6.67 -13.73 11.26
CA PRO A 438 -6.00 -15.01 11.30
C PRO A 438 -5.64 -15.52 9.89
N GLY A 439 -4.52 -16.23 9.78
CA GLY A 439 -3.99 -16.76 8.52
C GLY A 439 -3.15 -15.78 7.70
N LYS A 440 -2.91 -14.53 8.20
CA LYS A 440 -2.10 -13.53 7.49
C LYS A 440 -0.66 -13.42 7.99
N LEU A 441 -0.33 -13.96 9.16
CA LEU A 441 1.02 -14.00 9.73
C LEU A 441 1.48 -15.46 9.78
N ALA A 442 2.34 -15.86 8.81
CA ALA A 442 2.75 -17.26 8.66
C ALA A 442 3.60 -17.75 9.85
N GLY A 443 4.49 -16.90 10.38
CA GLY A 443 5.30 -17.24 11.54
C GLY A 443 4.49 -17.52 12.81
N TRP A 444 3.27 -17.00 12.92
CA TRP A 444 2.34 -17.35 13.99
C TRP A 444 1.74 -18.74 13.79
N ALA A 445 1.27 -19.04 12.59
CA ALA A 445 0.66 -20.34 12.25
C ALA A 445 1.66 -21.50 12.40
N GLU A 446 2.95 -21.28 12.18
CA GLU A 446 3.99 -22.29 12.44
C GLU A 446 4.13 -22.60 13.94
N LYS A 447 3.93 -21.61 14.82
CA LYS A 447 3.97 -21.84 16.29
C LYS A 447 2.77 -22.62 16.81
N GLU A 448 1.58 -22.44 16.23
CA GLU A 448 0.39 -23.22 16.63
C GLU A 448 0.58 -24.73 16.37
N LYS A 449 1.46 -25.11 15.43
CA LYS A 449 1.82 -26.52 15.18
C LYS A 449 2.81 -27.10 16.19
N PHE A 450 3.40 -26.28 17.06
CA PHE A 450 4.36 -26.70 18.08
C PHE A 450 3.83 -26.61 19.51
N ILE A 451 2.56 -26.31 19.72
CA ILE A 451 1.89 -26.18 21.03
C ILE A 451 0.93 -27.36 21.27
N ASP A 452 1.03 -28.46 20.56
CA ASP A 452 0.36 -29.72 20.85
C ASP A 452 1.22 -30.60 21.78
#